data_623ccfb08c9a50d6c2da5cd648fb8a0f
#
_entry.id   623ccfb08c9a50d6c2da5cd648fb8a0f
#
_cell.length_a   1.000
_cell.length_b   1.000
_cell.length_c   1.000
_cell.angle_alpha   90.00
_cell.angle_beta   90.00
_cell.angle_gamma   90.00
#
_symmetry.space_group_name_H-M   'P 1'
#
loop_
_entity.id
_entity.type
_entity.pdbx_description
1 polymer ?
#
loop_
_entity_poly.entity_id
_entity_poly.type
_entity_poly.pdbx_seq_one_letter_code
_entity_poly.pdbx_strand_id
1 'polypeptide(L)'
;MTLAARAWRGLAAFAALEADWDRLGARARLDPLCNAHAWTLAHARAFTPDEAVFGWTVERAGEVVAVLALRREPARGVLALRRALFLADGTFDSDYLGAPILPGLEREVAALLLELAAGERGLEALVLAGQPADSAFVPALAAELAARGLPARRHA
;
A
#
# COMPACT_ATOMS: atom_id res chain seq x y z
N MET A 1 -14.26 -17.45 4.25
CA MET A 1 -14.71 -16.10 4.72
C MET A 1 -14.09 -15.08 3.78
N THR A 2 -14.90 -14.22 3.19
CA THR A 2 -14.49 -13.27 2.14
C THR A 2 -13.87 -12.01 2.76
N LEU A 3 -12.81 -11.47 2.12
CA LEU A 3 -12.30 -10.15 2.43
C LEU A 3 -13.23 -9.08 1.86
N ALA A 4 -13.41 -7.99 2.59
CA ALA A 4 -14.11 -6.79 2.13
C ALA A 4 -13.15 -5.60 2.18
N ALA A 5 -13.22 -4.71 1.19
CA ALA A 5 -12.40 -3.51 1.17
C ALA A 5 -13.28 -2.26 1.29
N ARG A 6 -12.79 -1.30 2.07
CA ARG A 6 -13.38 0.04 2.20
C ARG A 6 -12.35 1.08 1.77
N ALA A 7 -12.68 1.83 0.72
CA ALA A 7 -11.85 2.92 0.25
C ALA A 7 -11.89 4.12 1.20
N TRP A 8 -10.77 4.82 1.31
CA TRP A 8 -10.64 6.09 2.04
C TRP A 8 -9.75 7.06 1.27
N ARG A 9 -9.86 8.36 1.59
CA ARG A 9 -9.16 9.45 0.90
C ARG A 9 -8.69 10.49 1.91
N GLY A 10 -7.52 11.08 1.62
CA GLY A 10 -6.96 12.21 2.36
C GLY A 10 -6.26 11.86 3.65
N LEU A 11 -5.47 12.80 4.14
CA LEU A 11 -4.64 12.65 5.33
C LEU A 11 -5.45 12.46 6.61
N ALA A 12 -6.63 13.08 6.70
CA ALA A 12 -7.49 12.96 7.88
C ALA A 12 -8.02 11.52 8.02
N ALA A 13 -8.41 10.88 6.89
CA ALA A 13 -8.86 9.49 6.91
C ALA A 13 -7.70 8.55 7.26
N PHE A 14 -6.49 8.80 6.73
CA PHE A 14 -5.31 8.01 7.10
C PHE A 14 -4.97 8.18 8.59
N ALA A 15 -5.01 9.41 9.11
CA ALA A 15 -4.74 9.68 10.53
C ALA A 15 -5.66 8.89 11.47
N ALA A 16 -6.91 8.66 11.09
CA ALA A 16 -7.87 7.89 11.88
C ALA A 16 -7.56 6.36 11.93
N LEU A 17 -6.61 5.88 11.15
CA LEU A 17 -6.22 4.46 11.08
C LEU A 17 -5.04 4.10 12.00
N GLU A 18 -4.57 5.00 12.85
CA GLU A 18 -3.37 4.80 13.69
C GLU A 18 -3.39 3.47 14.45
N ALA A 19 -4.45 3.20 15.19
CA ALA A 19 -4.55 2.00 16.02
C ALA A 19 -4.51 0.69 15.20
N ASP A 20 -5.21 0.66 14.06
CA ASP A 20 -5.21 -0.50 13.17
C ASP A 20 -3.87 -0.67 12.46
N TRP A 21 -3.27 0.41 12.00
CA TRP A 21 -1.98 0.42 11.35
C TRP A 21 -0.88 -0.12 12.26
N ASP A 22 -0.74 0.43 13.47
CA ASP A 22 0.32 0.05 14.40
C ASP A 22 0.12 -1.39 14.93
N ARG A 23 -1.13 -1.77 15.21
CA ARG A 23 -1.48 -3.15 15.59
C ARG A 23 -1.08 -4.16 14.49
N LEU A 24 -1.40 -3.88 13.25
CA LEU A 24 -1.07 -4.75 12.12
C LEU A 24 0.43 -4.73 11.83
N GLY A 25 1.08 -3.56 11.86
CA GLY A 25 2.52 -3.42 11.65
C GLY A 25 3.34 -4.25 12.64
N ALA A 26 2.97 -4.22 13.91
CA ALA A 26 3.59 -5.04 14.94
C ALA A 26 3.43 -6.56 14.67
N ARG A 27 2.25 -6.99 14.22
CA ARG A 27 1.98 -8.40 13.89
C ARG A 27 2.67 -8.84 12.61
N ALA A 28 2.77 -7.97 11.62
CA ALA A 28 3.46 -8.22 10.36
C ALA A 28 4.98 -8.11 10.48
N ARG A 29 5.49 -7.71 11.65
CA ARG A 29 6.93 -7.48 11.90
C ARG A 29 7.55 -6.50 10.92
N LEU A 30 6.80 -5.47 10.53
CA LEU A 30 7.33 -4.38 9.72
C LEU A 30 8.38 -3.60 10.50
N ASP A 31 9.28 -2.95 9.76
CA ASP A 31 10.25 -2.05 10.38
C ASP A 31 9.53 -1.01 11.26
N PRO A 32 9.84 -0.93 12.56
CA PRO A 32 9.07 -0.11 13.49
C PRO A 32 9.32 1.40 13.33
N LEU A 33 10.34 1.81 12.59
CA LEU A 33 10.63 3.22 12.33
C LEU A 33 9.94 3.67 11.04
N CYS A 34 10.35 3.12 9.90
CA CYS A 34 9.85 3.58 8.60
C CYS A 34 8.39 3.19 8.34
N ASN A 35 7.86 2.19 9.05
CA ASN A 35 6.44 1.79 8.95
C ASN A 35 5.60 2.21 10.16
N ALA A 36 6.11 3.02 11.10
CA ALA A 36 5.27 3.61 12.14
C ALA A 36 4.20 4.52 11.50
N HIS A 37 2.96 4.45 12.00
CA HIS A 37 1.89 5.34 11.51
C HIS A 37 2.28 6.82 11.63
N ALA A 38 2.85 7.20 12.78
CA ALA A 38 3.29 8.58 13.03
C ALA A 38 4.34 9.07 12.02
N TRP A 39 5.31 8.19 11.65
CA TRP A 39 6.31 8.51 10.62
C TRP A 39 5.65 8.69 9.24
N THR A 40 4.84 7.71 8.83
CA THR A 40 4.15 7.76 7.54
C THR A 40 3.25 8.99 7.42
N LEU A 41 2.52 9.33 8.48
CA LEU A 41 1.65 10.50 8.51
C LEU A 41 2.45 11.82 8.47
N ALA A 42 3.55 11.92 9.22
CA ALA A 42 4.40 13.10 9.22
C ALA A 42 5.04 13.32 7.83
N HIS A 43 5.56 12.25 7.24
CA HIS A 43 6.10 12.27 5.89
C HIS A 43 5.05 12.69 4.85
N ALA A 44 3.86 12.09 4.91
CA ALA A 44 2.78 12.42 4.00
C ALA A 44 2.34 13.88 4.13
N ARG A 45 2.24 14.42 5.34
CA ARG A 45 1.93 15.84 5.59
C ARG A 45 2.96 16.80 5.01
N ALA A 46 4.24 16.40 5.00
CA ALA A 46 5.32 17.23 4.51
C ALA A 46 5.43 17.22 2.97
N PHE A 47 5.12 16.09 2.33
CA PHE A 47 5.52 15.85 0.93
C PHE A 47 4.39 15.44 0.00
N THR A 48 3.18 15.20 0.49
CA THR A 48 2.07 14.69 -0.32
C THR A 48 0.85 15.60 -0.21
N PRO A 49 0.32 16.13 -1.31
CA PRO A 49 -0.95 16.85 -1.32
C PRO A 49 -2.09 15.96 -0.79
N ASP A 50 -3.01 16.51 -0.03
CA ASP A 50 -4.10 15.75 0.60
C ASP A 50 -4.94 14.96 -0.43
N GLU A 51 -5.24 15.58 -1.56
CA GLU A 51 -6.00 14.98 -2.65
C GLU A 51 -5.28 13.81 -3.35
N ALA A 52 -3.96 13.70 -3.18
CA ALA A 52 -3.17 12.60 -3.72
C ALA A 52 -3.18 11.36 -2.81
N VAL A 53 -3.57 11.53 -1.54
CA VAL A 53 -3.58 10.46 -0.53
C VAL A 53 -4.85 9.62 -0.67
N PHE A 54 -4.67 8.30 -0.77
CA PHE A 54 -5.79 7.35 -0.83
C PHE A 54 -5.37 5.95 -0.38
N GLY A 55 -6.35 5.10 -0.17
CA GLY A 55 -6.07 3.71 0.14
C GLY A 55 -7.31 2.90 0.44
N TRP A 56 -7.07 1.72 0.98
CA TRP A 56 -8.11 0.79 1.39
C TRP A 56 -7.80 0.17 2.74
N THR A 57 -8.80 0.07 3.59
CA THR A 57 -8.82 -0.88 4.70
C THR A 57 -9.44 -2.17 4.21
N VAL A 58 -8.80 -3.29 4.52
CA VAL A 58 -9.32 -4.63 4.22
C VAL A 58 -9.79 -5.26 5.51
N GLU A 59 -11.02 -5.75 5.50
CA GLU A 59 -11.70 -6.33 6.65
C GLU A 59 -12.03 -7.81 6.41
N ARG A 60 -11.95 -8.60 7.47
CA ARG A 60 -12.43 -9.98 7.54
C ARG A 60 -13.22 -10.15 8.82
N ALA A 61 -14.50 -10.53 8.70
CA ALA A 61 -15.42 -10.68 9.85
C ALA A 61 -15.54 -9.44 10.74
N GLY A 62 -15.45 -8.23 10.16
CA GLY A 62 -15.53 -6.97 10.90
C GLY A 62 -14.24 -6.52 11.57
N GLU A 63 -13.15 -7.27 11.41
CA GLU A 63 -11.83 -6.88 11.89
C GLU A 63 -10.97 -6.39 10.73
N VAL A 64 -10.26 -5.25 10.88
CA VAL A 64 -9.29 -4.77 9.91
C VAL A 64 -8.08 -5.70 9.91
N VAL A 65 -7.79 -6.28 8.75
CA VAL A 65 -6.69 -7.26 8.54
C VAL A 65 -5.61 -6.76 7.61
N ALA A 66 -5.84 -5.67 6.90
CA ALA A 66 -4.79 -4.96 6.16
C ALA A 66 -5.15 -3.48 5.97
N VAL A 67 -4.13 -2.65 5.83
CA VAL A 67 -4.26 -1.25 5.41
C VAL A 67 -3.30 -1.01 4.24
N LEU A 68 -3.85 -0.57 3.13
CA LEU A 68 -3.11 -0.24 1.92
C LEU A 68 -3.13 1.29 1.76
N ALA A 69 -2.05 1.95 2.13
CA ALA A 69 -1.93 3.40 2.08
C ALA A 69 -1.02 3.82 0.92
N LEU A 70 -1.59 4.58 -0.01
CA LEU A 70 -0.96 4.96 -1.26
C LEU A 70 -1.05 6.47 -1.49
N ARG A 71 -0.17 6.97 -2.32
CA ARG A 71 -0.26 8.31 -2.91
C ARG A 71 -0.25 8.24 -4.44
N ARG A 72 -1.00 9.11 -5.08
CA ARG A 72 -0.89 9.34 -6.51
C ARG A 72 0.34 10.16 -6.81
N GLU A 73 1.09 9.75 -7.81
CA GLU A 73 2.15 10.57 -8.37
C GLU A 73 1.63 11.30 -9.60
N PRO A 74 1.86 12.63 -9.69
CA PRO A 74 1.44 13.38 -10.88
C PRO A 74 2.16 12.86 -12.13
N ALA A 75 1.43 12.62 -13.19
CA ALA A 75 2.01 12.26 -14.47
C ALA A 75 2.89 13.42 -14.97
N ARG A 76 4.16 13.13 -15.28
CA ARG A 76 5.11 14.11 -15.81
C ARG A 76 5.50 13.70 -17.22
N GLY A 77 5.13 14.53 -18.20
CA GLY A 77 5.42 14.28 -19.61
C GLY A 77 4.30 13.55 -20.36
N VAL A 78 4.40 13.56 -21.69
CA VAL A 78 3.33 13.11 -22.60
C VAL A 78 3.06 11.60 -22.54
N LEU A 79 4.06 10.81 -22.13
CA LEU A 79 3.97 9.35 -22.02
C LEU A 79 4.05 8.85 -20.56
N ALA A 80 3.88 9.74 -19.59
CA ALA A 80 3.99 9.35 -18.19
C ALA A 80 2.74 8.61 -17.72
N LEU A 81 2.93 7.42 -17.16
CA LEU A 81 1.87 6.66 -16.52
C LEU A 81 1.39 7.34 -15.23
N ARG A 82 0.09 7.30 -15.00
CA ARG A 82 -0.50 7.71 -13.73
C ARG A 82 -0.27 6.61 -12.70
N ARG A 83 0.67 6.86 -11.79
CA ARG A 83 1.19 5.88 -10.85
C ARG A 83 0.66 6.10 -9.44
N ALA A 84 0.60 5.03 -8.69
CA ALA A 84 0.50 5.10 -7.23
C ALA A 84 1.70 4.39 -6.59
N LEU A 85 2.16 4.97 -5.50
CA LEU A 85 3.27 4.52 -4.67
C LEU A 85 2.79 4.33 -3.24
N PHE A 86 3.57 3.65 -2.40
CA PHE A 86 3.33 3.72 -0.96
C PHE A 86 3.33 5.16 -0.45
N LEU A 87 2.51 5.44 0.55
CA LEU A 87 2.29 6.80 1.03
C LEU A 87 3.57 7.50 1.50
N ALA A 88 4.52 6.76 2.10
CA ALA A 88 5.80 7.28 2.56
C ALA A 88 6.95 7.09 1.57
N ASP A 89 6.68 6.60 0.35
CA ASP A 89 7.70 6.43 -0.70
C ASP A 89 8.06 7.78 -1.36
N GLY A 90 9.27 7.87 -1.88
CA GLY A 90 9.74 9.01 -2.69
C GLY A 90 10.76 9.92 -2.03
N THR A 91 11.26 9.55 -0.85
CA THR A 91 12.44 10.17 -0.24
C THR A 91 13.48 9.11 0.07
N PHE A 92 14.76 9.53 0.17
CA PHE A 92 15.85 8.64 0.55
C PHE A 92 15.80 8.17 2.02
N ASP A 93 14.82 8.65 2.78
CA ASP A 93 14.72 8.43 4.23
C ASP A 93 13.70 7.33 4.60
N SER A 94 13.05 6.72 3.62
CA SER A 94 12.02 5.69 3.86
C SER A 94 12.40 4.39 3.16
N ASP A 95 13.19 3.59 3.87
CA ASP A 95 13.53 2.22 3.48
C ASP A 95 12.55 1.21 4.12
N TYR A 96 12.53 -0.01 3.59
CA TYR A 96 11.76 -1.13 4.14
C TYR A 96 10.26 -0.86 4.27
N LEU A 97 9.69 -0.11 3.33
CA LEU A 97 8.27 0.18 3.30
C LEU A 97 7.45 -1.09 3.09
N GLY A 98 6.30 -1.16 3.74
CA GLY A 98 5.41 -2.31 3.62
C GLY A 98 3.95 -1.91 3.89
N ALA A 99 3.04 -2.73 3.39
CA ALA A 99 1.65 -2.66 3.81
C ALA A 99 1.49 -3.48 5.10
N PRO A 100 0.90 -2.94 6.16
CA PRO A 100 0.57 -3.72 7.33
C PRO A 100 -0.56 -4.69 7.00
N ILE A 101 -0.20 -5.96 6.87
CA ILE A 101 -1.09 -7.07 6.52
C ILE A 101 -1.01 -8.12 7.62
N LEU A 102 -2.14 -8.64 8.06
CA LEU A 102 -2.16 -9.74 9.01
C LEU A 102 -1.45 -10.97 8.40
N PRO A 103 -0.44 -11.53 9.10
CA PRO A 103 0.32 -12.67 8.59
C PRO A 103 -0.56 -13.84 8.15
N GLY A 104 -0.25 -14.40 6.98
CA GLY A 104 -0.99 -15.48 6.34
C GLY A 104 -2.13 -15.01 5.41
N LEU A 105 -2.34 -13.71 5.26
CA LEU A 105 -3.32 -13.14 4.33
C LEU A 105 -2.70 -12.42 3.12
N GLU A 106 -1.39 -12.47 2.98
CA GLU A 106 -0.66 -11.70 1.97
C GLU A 106 -1.14 -12.01 0.55
N ARG A 107 -1.46 -13.28 0.27
CA ARG A 107 -1.95 -13.70 -1.05
C ARG A 107 -3.36 -13.18 -1.34
N GLU A 108 -4.27 -13.33 -0.39
CA GLU A 108 -5.66 -12.87 -0.55
C GLU A 108 -5.71 -11.33 -0.66
N VAL A 109 -4.88 -10.63 0.12
CA VAL A 109 -4.75 -9.17 0.05
C VAL A 109 -4.11 -8.74 -1.26
N ALA A 110 -3.10 -9.46 -1.76
CA ALA A 110 -2.48 -9.18 -3.06
C ALA A 110 -3.49 -9.32 -4.20
N ALA A 111 -4.28 -10.40 -4.20
CA ALA A 111 -5.33 -10.60 -5.20
C ALA A 111 -6.35 -9.46 -5.17
N LEU A 112 -6.81 -9.07 -3.97
CA LEU A 112 -7.76 -7.99 -3.78
C LEU A 112 -7.18 -6.63 -4.18
N LEU A 113 -5.90 -6.35 -3.85
CA LEU A 113 -5.22 -5.11 -4.26
C LEU A 113 -5.24 -4.94 -5.79
N LEU A 114 -4.97 -6.02 -6.54
CA LEU A 114 -4.98 -5.95 -8.00
C LEU A 114 -6.38 -5.63 -8.55
N GLU A 115 -7.43 -6.16 -7.95
CA GLU A 115 -8.82 -5.85 -8.33
C GLU A 115 -9.18 -4.39 -8.00
N LEU A 116 -8.81 -3.93 -6.81
CA LEU A 116 -9.04 -2.55 -6.39
C LEU A 116 -8.27 -1.55 -7.25
N ALA A 117 -7.00 -1.85 -7.55
CA ALA A 117 -6.16 -1.02 -8.40
C ALA A 117 -6.69 -0.95 -9.85
N ALA A 118 -7.17 -2.07 -10.40
CA ALA A 118 -7.78 -2.10 -11.73
C ALA A 118 -9.10 -1.30 -11.79
N GLY A 119 -9.85 -1.24 -10.68
CA GLY A 119 -11.07 -0.44 -10.55
C GLY A 119 -10.81 1.04 -10.24
N GLU A 120 -9.60 1.40 -9.83
CA GLU A 120 -9.28 2.76 -9.41
C GLU A 120 -9.11 3.69 -10.61
N ARG A 121 -10.04 4.65 -10.74
CA ARG A 121 -10.06 5.56 -11.89
C ARG A 121 -8.75 6.34 -12.02
N GLY A 122 -8.14 6.25 -13.18
CA GLY A 122 -6.93 6.98 -13.52
C GLY A 122 -5.66 6.42 -12.89
N LEU A 123 -5.66 5.17 -12.45
CA LEU A 123 -4.47 4.44 -12.05
C LEU A 123 -4.05 3.50 -13.18
N GLU A 124 -2.79 3.58 -13.59
CA GLU A 124 -2.23 2.80 -14.71
C GLU A 124 -1.06 1.92 -14.24
N ALA A 125 -0.42 2.27 -13.14
CA ALA A 125 0.67 1.47 -12.57
C ALA A 125 0.74 1.60 -11.04
N LEU A 126 1.14 0.51 -10.39
CA LEU A 126 1.58 0.50 -8.99
C LEU A 126 3.10 0.38 -8.95
N VAL A 127 3.74 1.22 -8.15
CA VAL A 127 5.17 1.15 -7.88
C VAL A 127 5.33 0.96 -6.37
N LEU A 128 5.69 -0.24 -5.96
CA LEU A 128 5.83 -0.61 -4.56
C LEU A 128 7.32 -0.81 -4.26
N ALA A 129 8.04 0.31 -4.14
CA ALA A 129 9.47 0.32 -3.88
C ALA A 129 9.79 0.14 -2.38
N GLY A 130 11.06 -0.08 -2.08
CA GLY A 130 11.55 -0.16 -0.71
C GLY A 130 11.09 -1.40 0.08
N GLN A 131 10.57 -2.43 -0.58
CA GLN A 131 10.10 -3.63 0.12
C GLN A 131 11.28 -4.42 0.72
N PRO A 132 11.13 -4.91 1.98
CA PRO A 132 12.11 -5.81 2.56
C PRO A 132 12.32 -7.06 1.69
N ALA A 133 13.55 -7.57 1.63
CA ALA A 133 13.87 -8.76 0.84
C ALA A 133 13.12 -10.03 1.31
N ASP A 134 12.77 -10.07 2.60
CA ASP A 134 12.01 -11.14 3.26
C ASP A 134 10.50 -10.88 3.33
N SER A 135 10.01 -9.85 2.66
CA SER A 135 8.58 -9.55 2.59
C SER A 135 7.79 -10.70 1.99
N ALA A 136 6.86 -11.26 2.73
CA ALA A 136 5.94 -12.29 2.25
C ALA A 136 4.93 -11.74 1.21
N PHE A 137 4.66 -10.45 1.23
CA PHE A 137 3.72 -9.81 0.32
C PHE A 137 4.25 -9.74 -1.12
N VAL A 138 5.57 -9.50 -1.31
CA VAL A 138 6.18 -9.40 -2.65
C VAL A 138 6.02 -10.68 -3.47
N PRO A 139 6.38 -11.88 -2.97
CA PRO A 139 6.17 -13.10 -3.73
C PRO A 139 4.68 -13.42 -3.93
N ALA A 140 3.82 -13.11 -2.98
CA ALA A 140 2.38 -13.28 -3.12
C ALA A 140 1.82 -12.41 -4.26
N LEU A 141 2.20 -11.14 -4.31
CA LEU A 141 1.80 -10.23 -5.38
C LEU A 141 2.35 -10.68 -6.74
N ALA A 142 3.61 -11.11 -6.81
CA ALA A 142 4.21 -11.62 -8.04
C ALA A 142 3.48 -12.86 -8.57
N ALA A 143 3.09 -13.78 -7.71
CA ALA A 143 2.32 -14.96 -8.08
C ALA A 143 0.92 -14.59 -8.64
N GLU A 144 0.22 -13.65 -8.03
CA GLU A 144 -1.08 -13.18 -8.49
C GLU A 144 -0.99 -12.42 -9.83
N LEU A 145 0.05 -11.60 -10.03
CA LEU A 145 0.31 -10.95 -11.32
C LEU A 145 0.55 -11.97 -12.43
N ALA A 146 1.39 -12.98 -12.17
CA ALA A 146 1.67 -14.05 -13.12
C ALA A 146 0.40 -14.87 -13.46
N ALA A 147 -0.41 -15.20 -12.45
CA ALA A 147 -1.65 -15.95 -12.65
C ALA A 147 -2.68 -15.17 -13.50
N ARG A 148 -2.62 -13.85 -13.50
CA ARG A 148 -3.51 -12.96 -14.28
C ARG A 148 -2.90 -12.54 -15.62
N GLY A 149 -1.68 -12.93 -15.94
CA GLY A 149 -0.95 -12.50 -17.14
C GLY A 149 -0.64 -11.00 -17.15
N LEU A 150 -0.56 -10.37 -15.99
CA LEU A 150 -0.29 -8.95 -15.87
C LEU A 150 1.23 -8.68 -15.90
N PRO A 151 1.68 -7.64 -16.62
CA PRO A 151 3.09 -7.31 -16.68
C PRO A 151 3.59 -6.80 -15.33
N ALA A 152 4.74 -7.30 -14.90
CA ALA A 152 5.43 -6.83 -13.72
C ALA A 152 6.94 -6.72 -13.97
N ARG A 153 7.57 -5.74 -13.32
CA ARG A 153 9.03 -5.63 -13.25
C ARG A 153 9.45 -5.62 -11.79
N ARG A 154 10.41 -6.46 -11.47
CA ARG A 154 11.13 -6.39 -10.20
C ARG A 154 12.49 -5.75 -10.45
N HIS A 155 12.80 -4.71 -9.68
CA HIS A 155 14.12 -4.11 -9.59
C HIS A 155 14.75 -4.55 -8.28
N ALA A 156 15.99 -5.02 -8.36
CA ALA A 156 16.81 -5.30 -7.19
C ALA A 156 17.49 -4.02 -6.72
#